data_4a7676f82f2594ba15adec9b972b6d16
#
_entry.id   4a7676f82f2594ba15adec9b972b6d16
#
_cell.length_a   1.000
_cell.length_b   1.000
_cell.length_c   1.000
_cell.angle_alpha   90.00
_cell.angle_beta   90.00
_cell.angle_gamma   90.00
#
_symmetry.space_group_name_H-M   'P 1'
#
loop_
_entity.id
_entity.type
_entity.pdbx_description
1 polymer ?
#
loop_
_entity_poly.entity_id
_entity_poly.type
_entity_poly.pdbx_seq_one_letter_code
_entity_poly.pdbx_strand_id
1 'polypeptide(L)' 'DQQSVGRLSRMNAMQVQAMSQAQQRQREADLRRIAAALSRIEDDEFGYCNACGELIAEKRLQVDPAASRCIACASLGEKH' A
#
# COMPACT_ATOMS: atom_id res chain seq x y z
N ASP A 1 -14.12 -39.28 -9.64
CA ASP A 1 -12.73 -38.94 -9.62
C ASP A 1 -12.38 -38.01 -8.45
N GLN A 2 -12.54 -38.54 -7.26
CA GLN A 2 -12.37 -37.80 -6.05
C GLN A 2 -10.91 -37.43 -5.74
N GLN A 3 -9.98 -38.25 -6.21
CA GLN A 3 -8.56 -38.01 -5.96
C GLN A 3 -8.04 -36.81 -6.76
N SER A 4 -8.48 -36.66 -8.01
CA SER A 4 -8.11 -35.49 -8.81
C SER A 4 -8.67 -34.22 -8.19
N VAL A 5 -9.93 -34.28 -7.75
CA VAL A 5 -10.57 -33.12 -7.10
C VAL A 5 -9.85 -32.78 -5.78
N GLY A 6 -9.44 -33.81 -5.02
CA GLY A 6 -8.70 -33.61 -3.79
C GLY A 6 -7.36 -32.93 -4.00
N ARG A 7 -6.61 -33.32 -5.05
CA ARG A 7 -5.34 -32.68 -5.37
C ARG A 7 -5.51 -31.24 -5.79
N LEU A 8 -6.50 -30.98 -6.66
CA LEU A 8 -6.80 -29.62 -7.09
C LEU A 8 -7.22 -28.74 -5.92
N SER A 9 -8.02 -29.28 -5.01
CA SER A 9 -8.43 -28.55 -3.81
C SER A 9 -7.24 -28.19 -2.94
N ARG A 10 -6.28 -29.09 -2.77
CA ARG A 10 -5.08 -28.81 -1.97
C ARG A 10 -4.23 -27.72 -2.61
N MET A 11 -4.01 -27.81 -3.92
CA MET A 11 -3.25 -26.78 -4.64
C MET A 11 -3.94 -25.44 -4.57
N ASN A 12 -5.27 -25.42 -4.74
CA ASN A 12 -6.03 -24.18 -4.63
C ASN A 12 -5.98 -23.61 -3.22
N ALA A 13 -6.06 -24.46 -2.20
CA ALA A 13 -5.98 -24.00 -0.81
C ALA A 13 -4.63 -23.37 -0.51
N MET A 14 -3.53 -23.94 -1.02
CA MET A 14 -2.20 -23.37 -0.84
C MET A 14 -2.06 -22.02 -1.55
N GLN A 15 -2.59 -21.90 -2.78
CA GLN A 15 -2.56 -20.66 -3.53
C GLN A 15 -3.39 -19.58 -2.85
N VAL A 16 -4.58 -19.94 -2.37
CA VAL A 16 -5.46 -19.01 -1.66
C VAL A 16 -4.79 -18.55 -0.37
N GLN A 17 -4.12 -19.45 0.35
CA GLN A 17 -3.41 -19.09 1.57
C GLN A 17 -2.26 -18.13 1.30
N ALA A 18 -1.47 -18.36 0.25
CA ALA A 18 -0.39 -17.46 -0.13
C ALA A 18 -0.92 -16.09 -0.53
N MET A 19 -2.01 -16.05 -1.30
CA MET A 19 -2.66 -14.80 -1.69
C MET A 19 -3.21 -14.06 -0.48
N SER A 20 -3.83 -14.78 0.46
CA SER A 20 -4.36 -14.18 1.68
C SER A 20 -3.26 -13.55 2.52
N GLN A 21 -2.11 -14.21 2.64
CA GLN A 21 -0.97 -13.68 3.37
C GLN A 21 -0.41 -12.43 2.70
N ALA A 22 -0.32 -12.42 1.37
CA ALA A 22 0.13 -11.26 0.63
C ALA A 22 -0.84 -10.09 0.79
N GLN A 23 -2.14 -10.35 0.73
CA GLN A 23 -3.17 -9.33 0.94
C GLN A 23 -3.12 -8.79 2.36
N GLN A 24 -2.89 -9.64 3.34
CA GLN A 24 -2.79 -9.22 4.74
C GLN A 24 -1.59 -8.30 4.95
N ARG A 25 -0.44 -8.63 4.37
CA ARG A 25 0.75 -7.77 4.43
C ARG A 25 0.48 -6.42 3.77
N GLN A 26 -0.23 -6.41 2.65
CA GLN A 26 -0.59 -5.17 1.96
C GLN A 26 -1.52 -4.33 2.82
N ARG A 27 -2.53 -4.94 3.45
CA ARG A 27 -3.43 -4.23 4.37
C ARG A 27 -2.69 -3.62 5.55
N GLU A 28 -1.76 -4.37 6.13
CA GLU A 28 -0.96 -3.89 7.25
C GLU A 28 -0.10 -2.69 6.83
N ALA A 29 0.50 -2.76 5.64
CA ALA A 29 1.27 -1.65 5.09
C ALA A 29 0.38 -0.43 4.85
N ASP A 30 -0.81 -0.63 4.29
CA ASP A 30 -1.77 0.44 4.05
C ASP A 30 -2.25 1.07 5.35
N LEU A 31 -2.50 0.26 6.38
CA LEU A 31 -2.90 0.77 7.69
C LEU A 31 -1.80 1.66 8.30
N ARG A 32 -0.54 1.26 8.16
CA ARG A 32 0.58 2.08 8.63
C ARG A 32 0.67 3.40 7.87
N ARG A 33 0.46 3.36 6.56
CA ARG A 33 0.46 4.56 5.72
C ARG A 33 -0.67 5.51 6.12
N ILE A 34 -1.85 4.97 6.35
CA ILE A 34 -3.02 5.76 6.77
C ILE A 34 -2.79 6.35 8.16
N ALA A 35 -2.28 5.56 9.09
CA ALA A 35 -1.97 6.05 10.44
C ALA A 35 -0.95 7.19 10.38
N ALA A 36 0.09 7.07 9.54
CA ALA A 36 1.07 8.13 9.35
C ALA A 36 0.42 9.40 8.74
N ALA A 37 -0.51 9.22 7.79
CA ALA A 37 -1.22 10.35 7.19
C ALA A 37 -2.08 11.08 8.23
N LEU A 38 -2.78 10.34 9.09
CA LEU A 38 -3.58 10.93 10.16
C LEU A 38 -2.71 11.71 11.14
N SER A 39 -1.53 11.18 11.48
CA SER A 39 -0.58 11.87 12.33
C SER A 39 -0.11 13.19 11.69
N ARG A 40 0.12 13.20 10.38
CA ARG A 40 0.50 14.42 9.66
C ARG A 40 -0.63 15.46 9.68
N ILE A 41 -1.88 15.01 9.62
CA ILE A 41 -3.02 15.91 9.73
C ILE A 41 -3.02 16.60 11.11
N GLU A 42 -2.78 15.84 12.17
CA GLU A 42 -2.71 16.39 13.53
C GLU A 42 -1.58 17.39 13.69
N ASP A 43 -0.47 17.17 13.00
CA ASP A 43 0.72 18.04 13.05
C ASP A 43 0.69 19.18 12.03
N ASP A 44 -0.41 19.33 11.29
CA ASP A 44 -0.55 20.30 10.19
C ASP A 44 0.50 20.13 9.10
N GLU A 45 0.97 18.92 8.91
CA GLU A 45 1.96 18.57 7.90
C GLU A 45 1.39 17.77 6.72
N PHE A 46 0.08 17.53 6.75
CA PHE A 46 -0.59 16.78 5.69
C PHE A 46 -0.57 17.54 4.37
N GLY A 47 -0.31 16.81 3.27
CA GLY A 47 -0.27 17.39 1.93
C GLY A 47 1.11 17.86 1.49
N TYR A 48 2.11 17.77 2.36
CA TYR A 48 3.49 18.11 2.03
C TYR A 48 4.33 16.86 1.84
N CYS A 49 5.22 16.88 0.85
CA CYS A 49 6.16 15.79 0.62
C CYS A 49 7.12 15.67 1.81
N ASN A 50 7.26 14.49 2.37
CA ASN A 50 8.15 14.28 3.52
C ASN A 50 9.63 14.27 3.14
N ALA A 51 9.94 14.20 1.84
CA ALA A 51 11.32 14.18 1.34
C ALA A 51 11.81 15.56 0.92
N CYS A 52 11.00 16.36 0.22
CA CYS A 52 11.44 17.66 -0.30
C CYS A 52 10.69 18.85 0.33
N GLY A 53 9.61 18.62 1.07
CA GLY A 53 8.84 19.67 1.71
C GLY A 53 7.89 20.41 0.80
N GLU A 54 7.83 20.09 -0.48
CA GLU A 54 6.93 20.72 -1.42
C GLU A 54 5.52 20.16 -1.27
N LEU A 55 4.52 20.92 -1.72
CA LEU A 55 3.14 20.46 -1.72
C LEU A 55 2.97 19.29 -2.67
N ILE A 56 2.28 18.25 -2.21
CA ILE A 56 1.89 17.13 -3.05
C ILE A 56 0.70 17.58 -3.90
N ALA A 57 0.70 17.23 -5.21
CA ALA A 57 -0.38 17.59 -6.09
C ALA A 57 -1.72 17.07 -5.56
N GLU A 58 -2.75 17.90 -5.62
CA GLU A 58 -4.08 17.56 -5.12
C GLU A 58 -4.62 16.30 -5.81
N LYS A 59 -4.41 16.17 -7.12
CA LYS A 59 -4.85 15.01 -7.88
C LYS A 59 -4.22 13.72 -7.36
N ARG A 60 -2.95 13.77 -6.95
CA ARG A 60 -2.27 12.62 -6.37
C ARG A 60 -2.89 12.24 -5.03
N LEU A 61 -3.25 13.22 -4.22
CA LEU A 61 -3.89 12.98 -2.93
C LEU A 61 -5.32 12.46 -3.09
N GLN A 62 -6.02 12.83 -4.16
CA GLN A 62 -7.35 12.29 -4.45
C GLN A 62 -7.29 10.80 -4.80
N VAL A 63 -6.25 10.37 -5.50
CA VAL A 63 -6.04 8.97 -5.84
C VAL A 63 -5.48 8.18 -4.67
N ASP A 64 -4.54 8.77 -3.94
CA ASP A 64 -3.88 8.14 -2.80
C ASP A 64 -3.77 9.13 -1.64
N PRO A 65 -4.79 9.22 -0.78
CA PRO A 65 -4.78 10.17 0.34
C PRO A 65 -3.65 9.93 1.34
N ALA A 66 -3.08 8.74 1.38
CA ALA A 66 -1.98 8.40 2.28
C ALA A 66 -0.61 8.65 1.64
N ALA A 67 -0.55 9.26 0.45
CA ALA A 67 0.72 9.58 -0.20
C ALA A 67 1.55 10.51 0.68
N SER A 68 2.80 10.14 0.93
CA SER A 68 3.72 10.91 1.76
C SER A 68 4.79 11.64 0.94
N ARG A 69 4.85 11.39 -0.37
CA ARG A 69 5.86 11.96 -1.26
C ARG A 69 5.19 12.48 -2.52
N CYS A 70 5.77 13.54 -3.07
CA CYS A 70 5.36 14.05 -4.38
C CYS A 70 5.78 13.06 -5.48
N ILE A 71 5.24 13.24 -6.68
CA ILE A 71 5.52 12.35 -7.81
C ILE A 71 7.02 12.30 -8.10
N ALA A 72 7.70 13.44 -8.07
CA ALA A 72 9.13 13.50 -8.35
C ALA A 72 9.95 12.68 -7.35
N CYS A 73 9.68 12.83 -6.05
CA CYS A 73 10.40 12.08 -5.01
C CYS A 73 10.05 10.60 -5.03
N ALA A 74 8.78 10.26 -5.29
CA ALA A 74 8.36 8.87 -5.40
C ALA A 74 9.05 8.18 -6.59
N SER A 75 9.14 8.88 -7.72
CA SER A 75 9.83 8.35 -8.91
C SER A 75 11.31 8.13 -8.67
N LEU A 76 11.96 9.02 -7.93
CA LEU A 76 13.37 8.84 -7.56
C LEU A 76 13.56 7.60 -6.68
N GLY A 77 12.64 7.34 -5.77
CA GLY A 77 12.68 6.15 -4.93
C GLY A 77 12.47 4.86 -5.70
N GLU A 78 11.74 4.90 -6.81
CA GLU A 78 11.46 3.73 -7.63
C GLU A 78 12.61 3.31 -8.53
N LYS A 79 13.61 4.15 -8.69
CA LYS A 79 14.75 3.89 -9.57
C LYS A 79 15.86 3.04 -8.94
N HIS A 80 15.61 2.51 -7.78
CA HIS A 80 16.61 1.65 -7.10
C HIS A 80 16.41 0.16 -7.45
#